data_78ab3dac17d751f0dfd566fd70eea906
#
_entry.id   78ab3dac17d751f0dfd566fd70eea906
#
_cell.length_a   1.000
_cell.length_b   1.000
_cell.length_c   1.000
_cell.angle_alpha   90.00
_cell.angle_beta   90.00
_cell.angle_gamma   90.00
#
_symmetry.space_group_name_H-M   'P 1'
#
loop_
_entity.id
_entity.type
_entity.pdbx_description
1 polymer ?
#
loop_
_entity_poly.entity_id
_entity_poly.type
_entity_poly.pdbx_seq_one_letter_code
_entity_poly.pdbx_strand_id
1 'polypeptide(L)'
;MDIEEIIQKTVDKTVLKLKVAGLMKDTNKTPQQKTDDLLRNYNAFAVSGDPAAEKMILQIEAALKIIRDDIYYDVITMYYMDGKTREDIAEDYGTSVTTISRNKTRLIKELSAVLFSDDYIKQLYG
;
A
#
# COMPACT_ATOMS: atom_id res chain seq x y z
N MET A 1 -21.78 24.16 4.50
CA MET A 1 -21.32 22.86 4.97
C MET A 1 -22.17 22.46 6.16
N ASP A 2 -22.79 21.30 6.10
CA ASP A 2 -23.63 20.78 7.17
C ASP A 2 -22.77 20.36 8.37
N ILE A 3 -23.29 20.52 9.58
CA ILE A 3 -22.62 20.12 10.83
C ILE A 3 -22.31 18.61 10.82
N GLU A 4 -23.22 17.79 10.29
CA GLU A 4 -23.02 16.35 10.15
C GLU A 4 -21.85 16.00 9.24
N GLU A 5 -21.66 16.71 8.14
CA GLU A 5 -20.51 16.52 7.25
C GLU A 5 -19.21 16.87 7.93
N ILE A 6 -19.17 17.92 8.74
CA ILE A 6 -17.99 18.35 9.49
C ILE A 6 -17.63 17.28 10.52
N ILE A 7 -18.60 16.76 11.25
CA ILE A 7 -18.42 15.70 12.25
C ILE A 7 -17.91 14.43 11.57
N GLN A 8 -18.51 14.04 10.45
CA GLN A 8 -18.13 12.85 9.70
C GLN A 8 -16.68 12.94 9.21
N LYS A 9 -16.28 14.07 8.63
CA LYS A 9 -14.90 14.30 8.19
C LYS A 9 -13.90 14.21 9.34
N THR A 10 -14.24 14.75 10.50
CA THR A 10 -13.38 14.72 11.69
C THR A 10 -13.21 13.31 12.21
N VAL A 11 -14.30 12.54 12.28
CA VAL A 11 -14.28 11.12 12.68
C VAL A 11 -13.45 10.31 11.69
N ASP A 12 -13.65 10.48 10.39
CA ASP A 12 -12.93 9.76 9.35
C ASP A 12 -11.42 10.04 9.42
N LYS A 13 -11.02 11.30 9.65
CA LYS A 13 -9.60 11.66 9.82
C LYS A 13 -8.98 11.01 11.06
N THR A 14 -9.71 10.97 12.17
CA THR A 14 -9.24 10.34 13.40
C THR A 14 -9.05 8.84 13.22
N VAL A 15 -10.03 8.15 12.60
CA VAL A 15 -9.94 6.72 12.28
C VAL A 15 -8.75 6.44 11.37
N LEU A 16 -8.56 7.26 10.32
CA LEU A 16 -7.46 7.10 9.38
C LEU A 16 -6.10 7.28 10.08
N LYS A 17 -5.98 8.28 10.95
CA LYS A 17 -4.76 8.54 11.71
C LYS A 17 -4.40 7.36 12.63
N LEU A 18 -5.37 6.79 13.31
CA LEU A 18 -5.18 5.59 14.13
C LEU A 18 -4.79 4.39 13.28
N LYS A 19 -5.38 4.26 12.09
CA LYS A 19 -5.08 3.20 11.15
C LYS A 19 -3.64 3.28 10.64
N VAL A 20 -3.17 4.47 10.26
CA VAL A 20 -1.77 4.69 9.85
C VAL A 20 -0.82 4.30 10.99
N ALA A 21 -1.07 4.76 12.21
CA ALA A 21 -0.26 4.44 13.37
C ALA A 21 -0.24 2.93 13.65
N GLY A 22 -1.40 2.25 13.54
CA GLY A 22 -1.52 0.81 13.71
C GLY A 22 -0.73 0.03 12.66
N LEU A 23 -0.83 0.43 11.39
CA LEU A 23 -0.09 -0.20 10.29
C LEU A 23 1.43 -0.08 10.49
N MET A 24 1.91 1.04 11.01
CA MET A 24 3.35 1.27 11.24
C MET A 24 3.87 0.53 12.46
N LYS A 25 3.05 0.29 13.47
CA LYS A 25 3.46 -0.26 14.77
C LYS A 25 3.11 -1.73 14.98
N ASP A 26 2.38 -2.34 14.05
CA ASP A 26 1.95 -3.73 14.20
C ASP A 26 3.14 -4.68 14.07
N THR A 27 3.59 -5.21 15.21
CA THR A 27 4.74 -6.13 15.26
C THR A 27 4.37 -7.58 14.92
N ASN A 28 3.07 -7.90 14.81
CA ASN A 28 2.59 -9.24 14.49
C ASN A 28 2.55 -9.52 12.99
N LYS A 29 2.67 -8.48 12.16
CA LYS A 29 2.66 -8.60 10.71
C LYS A 29 4.06 -8.55 10.14
N THR A 30 4.27 -9.33 9.07
CA THR A 30 5.53 -9.27 8.30
C THR A 30 5.60 -7.94 7.52
N PRO A 31 6.81 -7.51 7.11
CA PRO A 31 6.93 -6.34 6.23
C PRO A 31 6.08 -6.44 4.96
N GLN A 32 5.95 -7.62 4.37
CA GLN A 32 5.13 -7.84 3.18
C GLN A 32 3.64 -7.62 3.49
N GLN A 33 3.15 -8.12 4.62
CA GLN A 33 1.76 -7.91 5.06
C GLN A 33 1.48 -6.43 5.32
N LYS A 34 2.43 -5.72 5.97
CA LYS A 34 2.33 -4.27 6.20
C LYS A 34 2.28 -3.50 4.89
N THR A 35 3.10 -3.88 3.91
CA THR A 35 3.13 -3.25 2.58
C THR A 35 1.80 -3.46 1.86
N ASP A 36 1.26 -4.68 1.88
CA ASP A 36 -0.05 -4.98 1.30
C ASP A 36 -1.14 -4.10 1.94
N ASP A 37 -1.15 -3.99 3.26
CA ASP A 37 -2.10 -3.14 3.98
C ASP A 37 -1.97 -1.66 3.61
N LEU A 38 -0.74 -1.14 3.51
CA LEU A 38 -0.50 0.25 3.11
C LEU A 38 -1.02 0.53 1.70
N LEU A 39 -0.73 -0.36 0.77
CA LEU A 39 -1.19 -0.19 -0.62
C LEU A 39 -2.70 -0.29 -0.74
N ARG A 40 -3.35 -1.17 0.02
CA ARG A 40 -4.82 -1.28 0.06
C ARG A 40 -5.48 0.01 0.55
N ASN A 41 -4.79 0.78 1.38
CA ASN A 41 -5.29 2.03 1.93
C ASN A 41 -4.77 3.27 1.19
N TYR A 42 -4.02 3.10 0.11
CA TYR A 42 -3.40 4.20 -0.63
C TYR A 42 -4.43 5.26 -1.05
N ASN A 43 -5.53 4.87 -1.68
CA ASN A 43 -6.54 5.82 -2.14
C ASN A 43 -7.18 6.59 -0.98
N ALA A 44 -7.43 5.94 0.15
CA ALA A 44 -7.96 6.59 1.34
C ALA A 44 -6.96 7.60 1.91
N PHE A 45 -5.68 7.25 1.96
CA PHE A 45 -4.63 8.16 2.41
C PHE A 45 -4.49 9.38 1.50
N ALA A 46 -4.59 9.17 0.17
CA ALA A 46 -4.43 10.22 -0.83
C ALA A 46 -5.47 11.34 -0.70
N VAL A 47 -6.69 11.01 -0.26
CA VAL A 47 -7.81 11.97 -0.17
C VAL A 47 -8.04 12.49 1.25
N SER A 48 -7.29 12.02 2.25
CA SER A 48 -7.58 12.31 3.65
C SER A 48 -7.23 13.75 4.07
N GLY A 49 -6.21 14.35 3.48
CA GLY A 49 -5.67 15.64 3.91
C GLY A 49 -4.95 15.59 5.25
N ASP A 50 -4.75 14.40 5.85
CA ASP A 50 -4.02 14.24 7.11
C ASP A 50 -2.51 14.27 6.85
N PRO A 51 -1.72 15.07 7.60
CA PRO A 51 -0.27 15.15 7.39
C PRO A 51 0.46 13.81 7.50
N ALA A 52 0.03 12.92 8.41
CA ALA A 52 0.64 11.59 8.55
C ALA A 52 0.35 10.72 7.33
N ALA A 53 -0.87 10.80 6.79
CA ALA A 53 -1.24 10.09 5.57
C ALA A 53 -0.50 10.64 4.34
N GLU A 54 -0.35 11.96 4.23
CA GLU A 54 0.42 12.60 3.15
C GLU A 54 1.87 12.15 3.16
N LYS A 55 2.50 12.09 4.33
CA LYS A 55 3.86 11.60 4.49
C LYS A 55 3.97 10.13 4.04
N MET A 56 2.98 9.32 4.39
CA MET A 56 2.93 7.92 3.98
C MET A 56 2.81 7.78 2.46
N ILE A 57 1.95 8.60 1.82
CA ILE A 57 1.81 8.62 0.36
C ILE A 57 3.15 8.92 -0.31
N LEU A 58 3.88 9.92 0.18
CA LEU A 58 5.19 10.26 -0.38
C LEU A 58 6.19 9.10 -0.26
N GLN A 59 6.18 8.37 0.84
CA GLN A 59 7.02 7.20 1.04
C GLN A 59 6.64 6.06 0.09
N ILE A 60 5.34 5.80 -0.07
CA ILE A 60 4.84 4.78 -1.00
C ILE A 60 5.24 5.14 -2.44
N GLU A 61 5.02 6.38 -2.85
CA GLU A 61 5.36 6.83 -4.21
C GLU A 61 6.86 6.74 -4.48
N ALA A 62 7.69 7.08 -3.49
CA ALA A 62 9.15 6.94 -3.60
C ALA A 62 9.55 5.47 -3.79
N ALA A 63 8.92 4.55 -3.06
CA ALA A 63 9.16 3.12 -3.19
C ALA A 63 8.71 2.60 -4.56
N LEU A 64 7.54 3.04 -5.04
CA LEU A 64 7.00 2.64 -6.33
C LEU A 64 7.92 3.04 -7.49
N LYS A 65 8.65 4.17 -7.38
CA LYS A 65 9.61 4.58 -8.40
C LYS A 65 10.73 3.55 -8.60
N ILE A 66 11.09 2.80 -7.57
CA ILE A 66 12.16 1.81 -7.63
C ILE A 66 11.77 0.63 -8.52
N ILE A 67 10.49 0.26 -8.53
CA ILE A 67 9.97 -0.85 -9.33
C ILE A 67 9.35 -0.40 -10.67
N ARG A 68 9.38 0.88 -10.99
CA ARG A 68 8.65 1.47 -12.12
C ARG A 68 9.01 0.86 -13.47
N ASP A 69 10.24 0.45 -13.66
CA ASP A 69 10.71 -0.12 -14.94
C ASP A 69 10.43 -1.62 -15.07
N ASP A 70 9.87 -2.25 -14.04
CA ASP A 70 9.47 -3.65 -14.10
C ASP A 70 8.27 -3.81 -15.02
N ILE A 71 8.30 -4.84 -15.87
CA ILE A 71 7.20 -5.09 -16.83
C ILE A 71 5.87 -5.39 -16.12
N TYR A 72 5.91 -5.83 -14.87
CA TYR A 72 4.71 -6.11 -14.06
C TYR A 72 4.38 -4.98 -13.08
N TYR A 73 5.02 -3.81 -13.22
CA TYR A 73 4.73 -2.66 -12.35
C TYR A 73 3.24 -2.31 -12.31
N ASP A 74 2.58 -2.32 -13.48
CA ASP A 74 1.16 -1.96 -13.57
C ASP A 74 0.24 -2.93 -12.83
N VAL A 75 0.69 -4.14 -12.52
CA VAL A 75 -0.07 -5.08 -11.67
C VAL A 75 -0.35 -4.44 -10.31
N ILE A 76 0.63 -3.74 -9.75
CA ILE A 76 0.50 -3.07 -8.44
C ILE A 76 -0.54 -1.95 -8.51
N THR A 77 -0.42 -1.06 -9.49
CA THR A 77 -1.36 0.07 -9.64
C THR A 77 -2.76 -0.40 -10.00
N MET A 78 -2.90 -1.34 -10.91
CA MET A 78 -4.19 -1.90 -11.31
C MET A 78 -4.90 -2.59 -10.16
N TYR A 79 -4.18 -3.37 -9.37
CA TYR A 79 -4.77 -4.13 -8.27
C TYR A 79 -5.13 -3.24 -7.08
N TYR A 80 -4.20 -2.41 -6.62
CA TYR A 80 -4.37 -1.65 -5.38
C TYR A 80 -5.07 -0.31 -5.57
N MET A 81 -4.83 0.37 -6.68
CA MET A 81 -5.34 1.72 -6.91
C MET A 81 -6.57 1.74 -7.80
N ASP A 82 -6.59 0.89 -8.83
CA ASP A 82 -7.71 0.83 -9.78
C ASP A 82 -8.78 -0.17 -9.37
N GLY A 83 -8.51 -1.01 -8.37
CA GLY A 83 -9.48 -2.00 -7.88
C GLY A 83 -9.77 -3.14 -8.82
N LYS A 84 -8.88 -3.43 -9.78
CA LYS A 84 -9.04 -4.54 -10.71
C LYS A 84 -8.78 -5.88 -10.02
N THR A 85 -9.51 -6.91 -10.47
CA THR A 85 -9.26 -8.28 -10.01
C THR A 85 -8.01 -8.84 -10.67
N ARG A 86 -7.42 -9.88 -10.07
CA ARG A 86 -6.27 -10.58 -10.67
C ARG A 86 -6.63 -11.18 -12.02
N GLU A 87 -7.86 -11.65 -12.18
CA GLU A 87 -8.39 -12.20 -13.43
C GLU A 87 -8.41 -11.14 -14.54
N ASP A 88 -8.88 -9.93 -14.24
CA ASP A 88 -8.90 -8.80 -15.16
C ASP A 88 -7.48 -8.38 -15.56
N ILE A 89 -6.58 -8.33 -14.60
CA ILE A 89 -5.17 -7.99 -14.84
C ILE A 89 -4.51 -9.05 -15.73
N ALA A 90 -4.77 -10.32 -15.44
CA ALA A 90 -4.25 -11.44 -16.25
C ALA A 90 -4.72 -11.34 -17.71
N GLU A 91 -5.97 -10.97 -17.92
CA GLU A 91 -6.52 -10.75 -19.25
C GLU A 91 -5.81 -9.58 -19.96
N ASP A 92 -5.62 -8.46 -19.25
CA ASP A 92 -4.91 -7.28 -19.79
C ASP A 92 -3.47 -7.61 -20.20
N TYR A 93 -2.80 -8.47 -19.44
CA TYR A 93 -1.42 -8.89 -19.73
C TYR A 93 -1.36 -10.08 -20.72
N GLY A 94 -2.48 -10.71 -21.04
CA GLY A 94 -2.49 -11.90 -21.86
C GLY A 94 -1.77 -13.09 -21.23
N THR A 95 -1.89 -13.26 -19.92
CA THR A 95 -1.20 -14.29 -19.15
C THR A 95 -2.14 -14.96 -18.12
N SER A 96 -1.60 -15.89 -17.32
CA SER A 96 -2.39 -16.58 -16.31
C SER A 96 -2.49 -15.77 -15.01
N VAL A 97 -3.54 -16.03 -14.21
CA VAL A 97 -3.71 -15.47 -12.88
C VAL A 97 -2.53 -15.85 -11.97
N THR A 98 -2.01 -17.07 -12.12
CA THR A 98 -0.84 -17.53 -11.37
C THR A 98 0.38 -16.66 -11.63
N THR A 99 0.63 -16.29 -12.89
CA THR A 99 1.73 -15.39 -13.26
C THR A 99 1.55 -14.01 -12.62
N ILE A 100 0.34 -13.44 -12.65
CA ILE A 100 0.03 -12.16 -12.02
C ILE A 100 0.25 -12.23 -10.52
N SER A 101 -0.28 -13.25 -9.84
CA SER A 101 -0.12 -13.42 -8.40
C SER A 101 1.35 -13.56 -7.98
N ARG A 102 2.12 -14.32 -8.74
CA ARG A 102 3.55 -14.53 -8.48
C ARG A 102 4.35 -13.24 -8.61
N ASN A 103 4.10 -12.47 -9.65
CA ASN A 103 4.81 -11.20 -9.88
C ASN A 103 4.35 -10.12 -8.90
N LYS A 104 3.08 -10.08 -8.55
CA LYS A 104 2.57 -9.20 -7.49
C LYS A 104 3.31 -9.48 -6.17
N THR A 105 3.41 -10.73 -5.77
CA THR A 105 4.11 -11.13 -4.53
C THR A 105 5.59 -10.73 -4.58
N ARG A 106 6.25 -10.93 -5.70
CA ARG A 106 7.65 -10.53 -5.91
C ARG A 106 7.83 -9.02 -5.73
N LEU A 107 6.98 -8.21 -6.36
CA LEU A 107 7.06 -6.76 -6.28
C LEU A 107 6.73 -6.24 -4.88
N ILE A 108 5.75 -6.84 -4.20
CA ILE A 108 5.45 -6.50 -2.81
C ILE A 108 6.65 -6.76 -1.91
N LYS A 109 7.38 -7.84 -2.13
CA LYS A 109 8.60 -8.13 -1.38
C LYS A 109 9.67 -7.07 -1.61
N GLU A 110 9.86 -6.63 -2.86
CA GLU A 110 10.80 -5.55 -3.18
C GLU A 110 10.39 -4.23 -2.53
N LEU A 111 9.12 -3.86 -2.60
CA LEU A 111 8.59 -2.65 -1.96
C LEU A 111 8.75 -2.70 -0.44
N SER A 112 8.50 -3.86 0.17
CA SER A 112 8.61 -4.01 1.62
C SER A 112 10.05 -3.83 2.11
N ALA A 113 11.04 -4.25 1.32
CA ALA A 113 12.45 -4.05 1.64
C ALA A 113 12.82 -2.56 1.70
N VAL A 114 12.16 -1.73 0.89
CA VAL A 114 12.39 -0.27 0.88
C VAL A 114 11.60 0.39 2.00
N LEU A 115 10.31 0.07 2.13
CA LEU A 115 9.41 0.73 3.09
C LEU A 115 9.69 0.36 4.55
N PHE A 116 10.17 -0.85 4.78
CA PHE A 116 10.39 -1.39 6.13
C PHE A 116 11.80 -1.93 6.31
N SER A 117 12.79 -1.21 5.79
CA SER A 117 14.20 -1.60 5.90
C SER A 117 14.66 -1.77 7.35
N ASP A 118 14.21 -0.92 8.26
CA ASP A 118 14.52 -1.01 9.68
C ASP A 118 13.93 -2.28 10.30
N ASP A 119 12.72 -2.67 9.92
CA ASP A 119 12.09 -3.90 10.36
C ASP A 119 12.87 -5.13 9.88
N TYR A 120 13.39 -5.09 8.65
CA TYR A 120 14.23 -6.15 8.12
C TYR A 120 15.51 -6.31 8.94
N ILE A 121 16.16 -5.22 9.28
CA ILE A 121 17.37 -5.22 10.10
C ILE A 121 17.08 -5.85 11.46
N LYS A 122 15.96 -5.49 12.09
CA LYS A 122 15.54 -6.07 13.37
C LYS A 122 15.27 -7.57 13.27
N GLN A 123 14.66 -8.03 12.17
CA GLN A 123 14.41 -9.45 11.95
C GLN A 123 15.70 -10.26 11.77
N LEU A 124 16.71 -9.65 11.13
CA LEU A 124 17.98 -10.32 10.85
C LEU A 124 18.93 -10.34 12.05
N TYR A 125 18.94 -9.29 12.87
CA TYR A 125 19.94 -9.09 13.93
C TYR A 125 19.38 -8.91 15.33
N GLY A 126 18.08 -8.88 15.45
CA GLY A 126 17.40 -8.63 16.71
C GLY A 126 16.61 -9.75 17.26
#